data_c9749c001a2d8eb0c067ab80ec258a42
#
_entry.id   c9749c001a2d8eb0c067ab80ec258a42
#
_cell.length_a   1.000
_cell.length_b   1.000
_cell.length_c   1.000
_cell.angle_alpha   90.00
_cell.angle_beta   90.00
_cell.angle_gamma   90.00
#
_symmetry.space_group_name_H-M   'P 1'
#
loop_
_entity.id
_entity.type
_entity.pdbx_description
1 polymer ?
#
loop_
_entity_poly.entity_id
_entity_poly.type
_entity_poly.pdbx_seq_one_letter_code
_entity_poly.pdbx_strand_id
1 'polypeptide(L)'
;EVNEYLGMLIGLFIVALGFSLQQTAANPFAILLGDPKTGASRVNLGGGINSFGTTIGPLILAFALFGTTAAVSDEDIAALPLNKVMYLYAGVGLLFVAAAALFYFSKKVPKGISHEPIEKSNKAIRALVIMTLLLGIMFVPVFNSYKSDDAIQIAQLESELKTMTDAAEITMMQTQIAELKDPLETKRILYLSGALLVVLGGLSIAGFSAKRDSKGWGAMQYPQLILGMIAIFIYVGVEVTIGSNLGDLLQQPEFGSHSSSQIAPYISMYWGSLMIGRWAGAITAFNIMGFKKRLLLIIVPLVAFTVIIGVNTLANQDMTPLYYYVICIFIQIIMFFIAKDRPAFTLLIFGIFGFAAMLIGLFTEGMVAIYAFLAGGLACSIMWPSIFSLSLMGLGKYTAQGSAFLVMMILGGGIIPPIQGKVADIIGIHHSYIVAAACFVYLAFFAFIVKSFLRKQGIEVDQLDTEKV
;
A
#
# COMPACT_ATOMS: atom_id res chain seq x y z
N GLU A 1 -34.18 -3.45 4.62
CA GLU A 1 -32.94 -2.65 4.93
C GLU A 1 -31.79 -3.56 5.38
N VAL A 2 -31.97 -4.44 6.39
CA VAL A 2 -30.89 -5.36 6.85
C VAL A 2 -30.45 -6.32 5.75
N ASN A 3 -31.38 -6.81 4.92
CA ASN A 3 -31.08 -7.71 3.80
C ASN A 3 -30.32 -7.01 2.68
N GLU A 4 -30.58 -5.73 2.41
CA GLU A 4 -29.86 -4.94 1.40
C GLU A 4 -28.42 -4.68 1.81
N TYR A 5 -28.19 -4.31 3.07
CA TYR A 5 -26.84 -4.08 3.62
C TYR A 5 -25.98 -5.37 3.60
N LEU A 6 -26.56 -6.50 4.02
CA LEU A 6 -25.87 -7.79 3.98
C LEU A 6 -25.55 -8.19 2.52
N GLY A 7 -26.48 -7.95 1.59
CA GLY A 7 -26.26 -8.17 0.16
C GLY A 7 -25.08 -7.36 -0.40
N MET A 8 -24.98 -6.08 -0.02
CA MET A 8 -23.84 -5.22 -0.40
C MET A 8 -22.52 -5.75 0.16
N LEU A 9 -22.47 -6.16 1.43
CA LEU A 9 -21.27 -6.72 2.05
C LEU A 9 -20.82 -8.01 1.37
N ILE A 10 -21.76 -8.91 1.05
CA ILE A 10 -21.46 -10.15 0.31
C ILE A 10 -20.91 -9.80 -1.09
N GLY A 11 -21.54 -8.87 -1.79
CA GLY A 11 -21.07 -8.39 -3.09
C GLY A 11 -19.63 -7.85 -3.03
N LEU A 12 -19.33 -6.98 -2.07
CA LEU A 12 -17.99 -6.46 -1.85
C LEU A 12 -16.97 -7.55 -1.50
N PHE A 13 -17.37 -8.55 -0.71
CA PHE A 13 -16.52 -9.68 -0.38
C PHE A 13 -16.18 -10.53 -1.62
N ILE A 14 -17.16 -10.80 -2.49
CA ILE A 14 -16.93 -11.50 -3.76
C ILE A 14 -15.98 -10.73 -4.66
N VAL A 15 -16.15 -9.41 -4.77
CA VAL A 15 -15.23 -8.53 -5.53
C VAL A 15 -13.81 -8.60 -4.95
N ALA A 16 -13.67 -8.56 -3.63
CA ALA A 16 -12.36 -8.66 -2.97
C ALA A 16 -11.66 -10.00 -3.25
N LEU A 17 -12.40 -11.11 -3.25
CA LEU A 17 -11.88 -12.42 -3.65
C LEU A 17 -11.43 -12.44 -5.11
N GLY A 18 -12.21 -11.83 -6.02
CA GLY A 18 -11.84 -11.68 -7.43
C GLY A 18 -10.55 -10.91 -7.63
N PHE A 19 -10.40 -9.77 -6.94
CA PHE A 19 -9.17 -8.98 -6.96
C PHE A 19 -7.96 -9.74 -6.41
N SER A 20 -8.12 -10.47 -5.31
CA SER A 20 -7.05 -11.29 -4.73
C SER A 20 -6.56 -12.35 -5.72
N LEU A 21 -7.48 -13.05 -6.39
CA LEU A 21 -7.16 -14.04 -7.41
C LEU A 21 -6.46 -13.41 -8.61
N GLN A 22 -6.96 -12.27 -9.09
CA GLN A 22 -6.37 -11.53 -10.20
C GLN A 22 -4.93 -11.10 -9.88
N GLN A 23 -4.67 -10.52 -8.72
CA GLN A 23 -3.32 -10.07 -8.34
C GLN A 23 -2.34 -11.24 -8.21
N THR A 24 -2.81 -12.38 -7.66
CA THR A 24 -2.02 -13.60 -7.56
C THR A 24 -1.56 -14.10 -8.92
N ALA A 25 -2.40 -13.98 -9.96
CA ALA A 25 -2.09 -14.41 -11.31
C ALA A 25 -1.33 -13.34 -12.12
N ALA A 26 -1.74 -12.07 -12.04
CA ALA A 26 -1.25 -11.01 -12.93
C ALA A 26 0.21 -10.63 -12.67
N ASN A 27 0.64 -10.58 -11.41
CA ASN A 27 2.02 -10.17 -11.08
C ASN A 27 3.07 -11.16 -11.61
N PRO A 28 3.03 -12.48 -11.34
CA PRO A 28 3.97 -13.43 -11.91
C PRO A 28 3.85 -13.52 -13.43
N PHE A 29 2.63 -13.40 -13.98
CA PHE A 29 2.41 -13.37 -15.41
C PHE A 29 3.14 -12.19 -16.07
N ALA A 30 3.02 -10.97 -15.51
CA ALA A 30 3.75 -9.80 -16.01
C ALA A 30 5.28 -9.99 -15.95
N ILE A 31 5.81 -10.65 -14.91
CA ILE A 31 7.23 -10.97 -14.81
C ILE A 31 7.67 -11.97 -15.88
N LEU A 32 6.85 -12.97 -16.19
CA LEU A 32 7.17 -14.05 -17.11
C LEU A 32 6.98 -13.68 -18.59
N LEU A 33 6.28 -12.59 -18.92
CA LEU A 33 6.00 -12.16 -20.29
C LEU A 33 7.22 -11.66 -21.09
N GLY A 34 8.43 -11.67 -20.55
CA GLY A 34 9.63 -11.21 -21.25
C GLY A 34 10.91 -11.46 -20.47
N ASP A 35 11.96 -10.69 -20.75
CA ASP A 35 13.24 -10.83 -20.06
C ASP A 35 13.05 -10.70 -18.53
N PRO A 36 13.51 -11.66 -17.73
CA PRO A 36 13.45 -11.62 -16.27
C PRO A 36 14.05 -10.32 -15.68
N LYS A 37 15.08 -9.76 -16.30
CA LYS A 37 15.74 -8.52 -15.88
C LYS A 37 14.80 -7.30 -15.88
N THR A 38 13.80 -7.28 -16.76
CA THR A 38 12.80 -6.19 -16.85
C THR A 38 11.46 -6.53 -16.21
N GLY A 39 11.38 -7.64 -15.45
CA GLY A 39 10.17 -8.10 -14.79
C GLY A 39 9.54 -7.07 -13.87
N ALA A 40 10.36 -6.45 -13.00
CA ALA A 40 9.90 -5.39 -12.11
C ALA A 40 9.33 -4.17 -12.88
N SER A 41 9.93 -3.80 -14.02
CA SER A 41 9.44 -2.68 -14.84
C SER A 41 8.10 -2.98 -15.51
N ARG A 42 7.83 -4.23 -15.89
CA ARG A 42 6.51 -4.65 -16.40
C ARG A 42 5.43 -4.62 -15.30
N VAL A 43 5.78 -5.03 -14.08
CA VAL A 43 4.87 -4.89 -12.94
C VAL A 43 4.65 -3.42 -12.60
N ASN A 44 5.68 -2.56 -12.69
CA ASN A 44 5.55 -1.09 -12.58
C ASN A 44 4.59 -0.52 -13.62
N LEU A 45 4.64 -1.00 -14.87
CA LEU A 45 3.71 -0.55 -15.92
C LEU A 45 2.26 -0.84 -15.54
N GLY A 46 1.97 -2.07 -15.13
CA GLY A 46 0.64 -2.45 -14.63
C GLY A 46 0.21 -1.62 -13.41
N GLY A 47 1.10 -1.48 -12.43
CA GLY A 47 0.88 -0.66 -11.25
C GLY A 47 0.71 0.84 -11.57
N GLY A 48 1.40 1.34 -12.58
CA GLY A 48 1.28 2.73 -13.06
C GLY A 48 -0.08 3.01 -13.69
N ILE A 49 -0.61 2.08 -14.48
CA ILE A 49 -1.97 2.15 -15.03
C ILE A 49 -3.01 2.10 -13.91
N ASN A 50 -2.83 1.20 -12.93
CA ASN A 50 -3.68 1.14 -11.76
C ASN A 50 -3.69 2.47 -10.97
N SER A 51 -2.52 3.04 -10.69
CA SER A 51 -2.40 4.32 -9.99
C SER A 51 -3.00 5.50 -10.78
N PHE A 52 -2.90 5.50 -12.10
CA PHE A 52 -3.59 6.46 -12.94
C PHE A 52 -5.11 6.31 -12.79
N GLY A 53 -5.62 5.07 -12.81
CA GLY A 53 -7.03 4.79 -12.55
C GLY A 53 -7.52 5.29 -11.19
N THR A 54 -6.73 5.12 -10.13
CA THR A 54 -7.07 5.66 -8.79
C THR A 54 -7.03 7.18 -8.73
N THR A 55 -6.21 7.84 -9.55
CA THR A 55 -6.12 9.31 -9.64
C THR A 55 -7.32 9.91 -10.38
N ILE A 56 -7.71 9.33 -11.52
CA ILE A 56 -8.82 9.86 -12.33
C ILE A 56 -10.19 9.28 -11.96
N GLY A 57 -10.21 8.12 -11.28
CA GLY A 57 -11.42 7.39 -10.91
C GLY A 57 -12.46 8.23 -10.18
N PRO A 58 -12.09 8.97 -9.12
CA PRO A 58 -13.03 9.85 -8.42
C PRO A 58 -13.70 10.89 -9.31
N LEU A 59 -12.97 11.48 -10.27
CA LEU A 59 -13.54 12.43 -11.24
C LEU A 59 -14.55 11.76 -12.18
N ILE A 60 -14.18 10.58 -12.72
CA ILE A 60 -15.07 9.81 -13.60
C ILE A 60 -16.33 9.40 -12.83
N LEU A 61 -16.17 8.98 -11.57
CA LEU A 61 -17.27 8.57 -10.71
C LEU A 61 -18.20 9.76 -10.43
N ALA A 62 -17.64 10.91 -10.01
CA ALA A 62 -18.42 12.12 -9.74
C ALA A 62 -19.17 12.56 -11.00
N PHE A 63 -18.52 12.61 -12.16
CA PHE A 63 -19.16 12.95 -13.41
C PHE A 63 -20.26 11.96 -13.81
N ALA A 64 -20.03 10.65 -13.67
CA ALA A 64 -21.01 9.63 -14.02
C ALA A 64 -22.25 9.63 -13.13
N LEU A 65 -22.10 9.93 -11.83
CA LEU A 65 -23.21 9.92 -10.87
C LEU A 65 -23.93 11.27 -10.78
N PHE A 66 -23.19 12.38 -10.80
CA PHE A 66 -23.69 13.72 -10.50
C PHE A 66 -23.64 14.67 -11.72
N GLY A 67 -22.97 14.30 -12.82
CA GLY A 67 -22.79 15.15 -14.00
C GLY A 67 -21.80 16.31 -13.81
N THR A 68 -21.05 16.31 -12.71
CA THR A 68 -20.04 17.32 -12.37
C THR A 68 -18.77 16.66 -11.84
N THR A 69 -17.63 17.33 -12.01
CA THR A 69 -16.34 16.94 -11.42
C THR A 69 -16.04 17.71 -10.13
N ALA A 70 -16.85 18.71 -9.79
CA ALA A 70 -16.72 19.49 -8.57
C ALA A 70 -17.07 18.66 -7.32
N ALA A 71 -16.64 19.14 -6.17
CA ALA A 71 -17.03 18.55 -4.90
C ALA A 71 -18.57 18.57 -4.76
N VAL A 72 -19.11 17.41 -4.38
CA VAL A 72 -20.57 17.20 -4.26
C VAL A 72 -20.94 17.35 -2.78
N SER A 73 -22.06 17.99 -2.49
CA SER A 73 -22.55 18.16 -1.12
C SER A 73 -23.05 16.83 -0.54
N ASP A 74 -23.04 16.70 0.79
CA ASP A 74 -23.58 15.52 1.48
C ASP A 74 -25.09 15.36 1.20
N GLU A 75 -25.81 16.44 0.96
CA GLU A 75 -27.24 16.44 0.58
C GLU A 75 -27.45 15.82 -0.80
N ASP A 76 -26.62 16.17 -1.79
CA ASP A 76 -26.69 15.60 -3.14
C ASP A 76 -26.31 14.11 -3.13
N ILE A 77 -25.35 13.72 -2.27
CA ILE A 77 -24.96 12.31 -2.08
C ILE A 77 -26.14 11.52 -1.48
N ALA A 78 -26.81 12.05 -0.45
CA ALA A 78 -27.95 11.43 0.18
C ALA A 78 -29.18 11.33 -0.76
N ALA A 79 -29.33 12.26 -1.67
CA ALA A 79 -30.41 12.28 -2.67
C ALA A 79 -30.16 11.39 -3.89
N LEU A 80 -28.97 10.76 -4.00
CA LEU A 80 -28.59 9.97 -5.17
C LEU A 80 -29.45 8.70 -5.28
N PRO A 81 -30.19 8.49 -6.39
CA PRO A 81 -30.98 7.29 -6.59
C PRO A 81 -30.08 6.03 -6.68
N LEU A 82 -30.40 5.00 -5.92
CA LEU A 82 -29.64 3.74 -5.86
C LEU A 82 -29.47 3.06 -7.24
N ASN A 83 -30.43 3.23 -8.15
CA ASN A 83 -30.38 2.70 -9.50
C ASN A 83 -29.18 3.25 -10.32
N LYS A 84 -28.79 4.52 -10.15
CA LYS A 84 -27.61 5.07 -10.81
C LYS A 84 -26.33 4.35 -10.37
N VAL A 85 -26.21 4.06 -9.07
CA VAL A 85 -25.11 3.29 -8.51
C VAL A 85 -25.10 1.88 -9.08
N MET A 86 -26.27 1.22 -9.18
CA MET A 86 -26.40 -0.12 -9.79
C MET A 86 -25.95 -0.14 -11.26
N TYR A 87 -26.35 0.84 -12.07
CA TYR A 87 -25.89 0.96 -13.46
C TYR A 87 -24.40 1.16 -13.59
N LEU A 88 -23.80 1.96 -12.71
CA LEU A 88 -22.37 2.15 -12.67
C LEU A 88 -21.63 0.84 -12.38
N TYR A 89 -22.03 0.11 -11.32
CA TYR A 89 -21.43 -1.20 -10.99
C TYR A 89 -21.65 -2.24 -12.09
N ALA A 90 -22.81 -2.25 -12.75
CA ALA A 90 -23.06 -3.11 -13.90
C ALA A 90 -22.13 -2.77 -15.08
N GLY A 91 -21.89 -1.48 -15.36
CA GLY A 91 -20.96 -1.04 -16.38
C GLY A 91 -19.52 -1.46 -16.09
N VAL A 92 -19.07 -1.30 -14.84
CA VAL A 92 -17.74 -1.78 -14.40
C VAL A 92 -17.66 -3.31 -14.51
N GLY A 93 -18.70 -4.04 -14.12
CA GLY A 93 -18.78 -5.50 -14.27
C GLY A 93 -18.64 -5.94 -15.73
N LEU A 94 -19.30 -5.25 -16.66
CA LEU A 94 -19.15 -5.51 -18.10
C LEU A 94 -17.72 -5.28 -18.62
N LEU A 95 -17.00 -4.27 -18.11
CA LEU A 95 -15.59 -4.07 -18.43
C LEU A 95 -14.72 -5.24 -17.97
N PHE A 96 -14.96 -5.79 -16.78
CA PHE A 96 -14.26 -6.99 -16.33
C PHE A 96 -14.59 -8.22 -17.20
N VAL A 97 -15.83 -8.40 -17.60
CA VAL A 97 -16.22 -9.49 -18.53
C VAL A 97 -15.53 -9.31 -19.89
N ALA A 98 -15.48 -8.09 -20.42
CA ALA A 98 -14.78 -7.78 -21.67
C ALA A 98 -13.27 -8.06 -21.56
N ALA A 99 -12.63 -7.69 -20.45
CA ALA A 99 -11.23 -8.00 -20.19
C ALA A 99 -11.00 -9.52 -20.11
N ALA A 100 -11.85 -10.26 -19.38
CA ALA A 100 -11.77 -11.71 -19.29
C ALA A 100 -11.93 -12.38 -20.67
N ALA A 101 -12.86 -11.91 -21.49
CA ALA A 101 -13.06 -12.38 -22.86
C ALA A 101 -11.84 -12.11 -23.74
N LEU A 102 -11.22 -10.92 -23.62
CA LEU A 102 -9.99 -10.58 -24.33
C LEU A 102 -8.87 -11.57 -24.01
N PHE A 103 -8.65 -11.89 -22.72
CA PHE A 103 -7.65 -12.87 -22.32
C PHE A 103 -8.00 -14.28 -22.80
N TYR A 104 -9.25 -14.69 -22.69
CA TYR A 104 -9.71 -16.02 -23.08
C TYR A 104 -9.57 -16.28 -24.60
N PHE A 105 -9.95 -15.32 -25.43
CA PHE A 105 -9.89 -15.45 -26.89
C PHE A 105 -8.54 -15.08 -27.51
N SER A 106 -7.63 -14.47 -26.75
CA SER A 106 -6.32 -14.05 -27.26
C SER A 106 -5.39 -15.24 -27.49
N LYS A 107 -5.01 -15.46 -28.74
CA LYS A 107 -4.01 -16.47 -29.12
C LYS A 107 -2.58 -16.10 -28.72
N LYS A 108 -2.33 -14.83 -28.37
CA LYS A 108 -1.00 -14.30 -28.03
C LYS A 108 -0.67 -14.47 -26.55
N VAL A 109 -1.67 -14.71 -25.71
CA VAL A 109 -1.51 -14.89 -24.27
C VAL A 109 -1.10 -16.36 -24.02
N PRO A 110 0.07 -16.60 -23.41
CA PRO A 110 0.49 -17.96 -23.05
C PRO A 110 -0.49 -18.56 -22.04
N LYS A 111 -0.80 -19.85 -22.21
CA LYS A 111 -1.80 -20.55 -21.38
C LYS A 111 -1.41 -20.70 -19.90
N GLY A 112 -0.17 -20.35 -19.52
CA GLY A 112 0.29 -20.39 -18.14
C GLY A 112 0.29 -21.78 -17.48
N ILE A 113 0.21 -22.84 -18.28
CA ILE A 113 0.16 -24.23 -17.77
C ILE A 113 1.59 -24.69 -17.52
N SER A 114 1.92 -25.03 -16.28
CA SER A 114 3.16 -25.73 -15.93
C SER A 114 2.89 -27.24 -15.98
N HIS A 115 3.72 -27.96 -16.71
CA HIS A 115 3.69 -29.42 -16.77
C HIS A 115 4.60 -30.09 -15.72
N GLU A 116 5.34 -29.30 -14.95
CA GLU A 116 6.21 -29.82 -13.90
C GLU A 116 5.39 -30.23 -12.65
N PRO A 117 5.62 -31.42 -12.10
CA PRO A 117 4.94 -31.85 -10.87
C PRO A 117 5.39 -30.96 -9.70
N ILE A 118 4.41 -30.31 -9.07
CA ILE A 118 4.63 -29.45 -7.88
C ILE A 118 4.44 -30.32 -6.63
N GLU A 119 5.40 -30.29 -5.73
CA GLU A 119 5.27 -30.94 -4.42
C GLU A 119 4.14 -30.26 -3.60
N LYS A 120 3.34 -31.09 -2.90
CA LYS A 120 2.30 -30.59 -2.00
C LYS A 120 2.92 -29.85 -0.81
N SER A 121 2.59 -28.57 -0.64
CA SER A 121 3.11 -27.69 0.42
C SER A 121 2.24 -27.71 1.68
N ASN A 122 1.95 -28.92 2.17
CA ASN A 122 1.01 -29.09 3.28
C ASN A 122 1.47 -28.40 4.58
N LYS A 123 2.77 -28.32 4.86
CA LYS A 123 3.30 -27.61 6.05
C LYS A 123 3.13 -26.12 5.91
N ALA A 124 3.43 -25.55 4.72
CA ALA A 124 3.24 -24.13 4.45
C ALA A 124 1.75 -23.73 4.58
N ILE A 125 0.85 -24.52 3.96
CA ILE A 125 -0.61 -24.24 4.03
C ILE A 125 -1.10 -24.34 5.48
N ARG A 126 -0.67 -25.36 6.26
CA ARG A 126 -1.04 -25.45 7.67
C ARG A 126 -0.56 -24.25 8.47
N ALA A 127 0.69 -23.81 8.27
CA ALA A 127 1.23 -22.62 8.95
C ALA A 127 0.38 -21.37 8.63
N LEU A 128 0.05 -21.14 7.36
CA LEU A 128 -0.76 -20.02 6.94
C LEU A 128 -2.20 -20.09 7.48
N VAL A 129 -2.82 -21.28 7.48
CA VAL A 129 -4.16 -21.47 8.06
C VAL A 129 -4.13 -21.19 9.56
N ILE A 130 -3.16 -21.73 10.30
CA ILE A 130 -3.00 -21.45 11.74
C ILE A 130 -2.81 -19.96 11.98
N MET A 131 -1.96 -19.29 11.21
CA MET A 131 -1.76 -17.84 11.32
C MET A 131 -3.07 -17.07 11.05
N THR A 132 -3.82 -17.45 10.03
CA THR A 132 -5.11 -16.81 9.69
C THR A 132 -6.13 -16.99 10.82
N LEU A 133 -6.23 -18.19 11.41
CA LEU A 133 -7.11 -18.43 12.56
C LEU A 133 -6.70 -17.63 13.80
N LEU A 134 -5.39 -17.59 14.11
CA LEU A 134 -4.87 -16.78 15.21
C LEU A 134 -5.12 -15.29 14.98
N LEU A 135 -4.97 -14.78 13.75
CA LEU A 135 -5.31 -13.42 13.40
C LEU A 135 -6.81 -13.13 13.60
N GLY A 136 -7.69 -14.06 13.19
CA GLY A 136 -9.12 -13.96 13.49
C GLY A 136 -9.40 -13.83 14.99
N ILE A 137 -8.75 -14.66 15.81
CA ILE A 137 -8.85 -14.61 17.28
C ILE A 137 -8.36 -13.25 17.82
N MET A 138 -7.30 -12.67 17.25
CA MET A 138 -6.80 -11.35 17.67
C MET A 138 -7.73 -10.22 17.21
N PHE A 139 -8.28 -10.28 16.01
CA PHE A 139 -9.11 -9.19 15.47
C PHE A 139 -10.53 -9.15 16.03
N VAL A 140 -11.15 -10.29 16.35
CA VAL A 140 -12.52 -10.32 16.90
C VAL A 140 -12.68 -9.42 18.13
N PRO A 141 -11.82 -9.48 19.18
CA PRO A 141 -11.92 -8.58 20.31
C PRO A 141 -11.69 -7.11 19.95
N VAL A 142 -10.83 -6.81 18.96
CA VAL A 142 -10.60 -5.45 18.49
C VAL A 142 -11.87 -4.89 17.86
N PHE A 143 -12.49 -5.60 16.92
CA PHE A 143 -13.73 -5.15 16.28
C PHE A 143 -14.91 -5.05 17.26
N ASN A 144 -15.04 -6.00 18.19
CA ASN A 144 -16.08 -5.96 19.21
C ASN A 144 -15.91 -4.77 20.17
N SER A 145 -14.67 -4.35 20.42
CA SER A 145 -14.40 -3.22 21.29
C SER A 145 -14.91 -1.87 20.74
N TYR A 146 -15.09 -1.73 19.44
CA TYR A 146 -15.71 -0.53 18.84
C TYR A 146 -17.23 -0.48 18.98
N LYS A 147 -17.85 -1.60 19.36
CA LYS A 147 -19.29 -1.73 19.60
C LYS A 147 -19.61 -1.94 21.08
N SER A 148 -18.62 -1.84 21.98
CA SER A 148 -18.81 -1.97 23.41
C SER A 148 -19.59 -0.78 23.99
N ASP A 149 -20.27 -0.99 25.10
CA ASP A 149 -21.00 0.06 25.80
C ASP A 149 -20.06 1.22 26.18
N ASP A 150 -18.83 0.91 26.59
CA ASP A 150 -17.78 1.91 26.85
C ASP A 150 -17.47 2.77 25.64
N ALA A 151 -17.35 2.17 24.44
CA ALA A 151 -17.07 2.91 23.21
C ALA A 151 -18.24 3.82 22.81
N ILE A 152 -19.47 3.37 23.01
CA ILE A 152 -20.68 4.17 22.76
C ILE A 152 -20.73 5.34 23.76
N GLN A 153 -20.45 5.08 25.03
CA GLN A 153 -20.43 6.10 26.06
C GLN A 153 -19.33 7.15 25.81
N ILE A 154 -18.13 6.73 25.41
CA ILE A 154 -17.04 7.64 25.03
C ILE A 154 -17.50 8.55 23.87
N ALA A 155 -18.12 7.99 22.82
CA ALA A 155 -18.59 8.77 21.68
C ALA A 155 -19.68 9.80 22.07
N GLN A 156 -20.55 9.46 23.02
CA GLN A 156 -21.54 10.39 23.58
C GLN A 156 -20.87 11.52 24.36
N LEU A 157 -19.97 11.20 25.29
CA LEU A 157 -19.23 12.18 26.08
C LEU A 157 -18.37 13.10 25.21
N GLU A 158 -17.70 12.59 24.17
CA GLU A 158 -16.95 13.39 23.19
C GLU A 158 -17.87 14.32 22.39
N SER A 159 -19.10 13.92 22.11
CA SER A 159 -20.10 14.77 21.45
C SER A 159 -20.58 15.90 22.36
N GLU A 160 -20.83 15.60 23.64
CA GLU A 160 -21.23 16.59 24.66
C GLU A 160 -20.10 17.59 24.94
N LEU A 161 -18.85 17.13 25.00
CA LEU A 161 -17.66 17.94 25.21
C LEU A 161 -17.53 19.08 24.16
N LYS A 162 -17.93 18.82 22.90
CA LYS A 162 -17.88 19.84 21.82
C LYS A 162 -18.83 21.01 22.06
N THR A 163 -19.86 20.85 22.87
CA THR A 163 -20.87 21.88 23.13
C THR A 163 -20.66 22.60 24.46
N MET A 164 -19.71 22.12 25.29
CA MET A 164 -19.41 22.70 26.60
C MET A 164 -18.55 23.96 26.49
N THR A 165 -18.78 24.88 27.45
CA THR A 165 -18.04 26.14 27.54
C THR A 165 -17.37 26.36 28.91
N ASP A 166 -17.75 25.61 29.91
CA ASP A 166 -17.17 25.72 31.26
C ASP A 166 -15.87 24.90 31.38
N ALA A 167 -14.77 25.55 31.76
CA ALA A 167 -13.46 24.93 31.80
C ALA A 167 -13.34 23.82 32.89
N ALA A 168 -14.07 23.92 33.99
CA ALA A 168 -14.05 22.93 35.07
C ALA A 168 -14.82 21.66 34.64
N GLU A 169 -16.00 21.85 34.03
CA GLU A 169 -16.80 20.74 33.48
C GLU A 169 -16.07 20.02 32.33
N ILE A 170 -15.40 20.78 31.45
CA ILE A 170 -14.55 20.23 30.36
C ILE A 170 -13.46 19.31 30.96
N THR A 171 -12.76 19.77 32.01
CA THR A 171 -11.66 18.98 32.61
C THR A 171 -12.20 17.70 33.29
N MET A 172 -13.34 17.78 33.96
CA MET A 172 -13.99 16.59 34.56
C MET A 172 -14.40 15.58 33.49
N MET A 173 -15.02 16.04 32.42
CA MET A 173 -15.47 15.17 31.33
C MET A 173 -14.29 14.54 30.59
N GLN A 174 -13.22 15.29 30.34
CA GLN A 174 -11.97 14.76 29.77
C GLN A 174 -11.37 13.66 30.64
N THR A 175 -11.38 13.82 31.95
CA THR A 175 -10.91 12.78 32.88
C THR A 175 -11.79 11.53 32.82
N GLN A 176 -13.09 11.69 32.78
CA GLN A 176 -14.03 10.56 32.66
C GLN A 176 -13.87 9.82 31.31
N ILE A 177 -13.68 10.56 30.20
CA ILE A 177 -13.38 9.97 28.90
C ILE A 177 -12.08 9.17 28.98
N ALA A 178 -11.02 9.71 29.59
CA ALA A 178 -9.73 9.03 29.69
C ALA A 178 -9.84 7.73 30.51
N GLU A 179 -10.57 7.74 31.65
CA GLU A 179 -10.78 6.55 32.49
C GLU A 179 -11.47 5.40 31.73
N LEU A 180 -12.40 5.69 30.83
CA LEU A 180 -13.07 4.70 29.99
C LEU A 180 -12.20 4.29 28.78
N LYS A 181 -11.49 5.25 28.20
CA LYS A 181 -10.70 5.07 26.99
C LYS A 181 -9.44 4.25 27.21
N ASP A 182 -8.68 4.51 28.29
CA ASP A 182 -7.39 3.88 28.55
C ASP A 182 -7.42 2.35 28.62
N PRO A 183 -8.34 1.70 29.36
CA PRO A 183 -8.40 0.23 29.39
C PRO A 183 -8.82 -0.35 28.04
N LEU A 184 -9.75 0.31 27.33
CA LEU A 184 -10.24 -0.11 26.02
C LEU A 184 -9.12 -0.09 24.99
N GLU A 185 -8.34 0.98 25.00
CA GLU A 185 -7.24 1.20 24.08
C GLU A 185 -6.02 0.33 24.39
N THR A 186 -5.74 0.10 25.68
CA THR A 186 -4.71 -0.87 26.09
C THR A 186 -5.04 -2.28 25.59
N LYS A 187 -6.31 -2.68 25.66
CA LYS A 187 -6.78 -3.94 25.12
C LYS A 187 -6.60 -4.02 23.60
N ARG A 188 -6.96 -2.95 22.86
CA ARG A 188 -6.79 -2.88 21.39
C ARG A 188 -5.34 -3.02 20.99
N ILE A 189 -4.41 -2.26 21.60
CA ILE A 189 -2.99 -2.34 21.26
C ILE A 189 -2.40 -3.72 21.57
N LEU A 190 -2.82 -4.36 22.66
CA LEU A 190 -2.37 -5.70 23.00
C LEU A 190 -2.74 -6.72 21.92
N TYR A 191 -3.98 -6.71 21.43
CA TYR A 191 -4.43 -7.61 20.39
C TYR A 191 -3.80 -7.28 19.03
N LEU A 192 -3.63 -6.00 18.66
CA LEU A 192 -2.95 -5.58 17.43
C LEU A 192 -1.46 -5.95 17.45
N SER A 193 -0.79 -5.78 18.59
CA SER A 193 0.60 -6.23 18.77
C SER A 193 0.69 -7.76 18.72
N GLY A 194 -0.30 -8.46 19.27
CA GLY A 194 -0.43 -9.91 19.14
C GLY A 194 -0.58 -10.33 17.68
N ALA A 195 -1.41 -9.65 16.89
CA ALA A 195 -1.57 -9.91 15.47
C ALA A 195 -0.24 -9.70 14.69
N LEU A 196 0.50 -8.63 15.00
CA LEU A 196 1.82 -8.39 14.43
C LEU A 196 2.80 -9.52 14.76
N LEU A 197 2.82 -9.95 16.03
CA LEU A 197 3.67 -11.08 16.48
C LEU A 197 3.28 -12.41 15.82
N VAL A 198 1.99 -12.66 15.59
CA VAL A 198 1.53 -13.86 14.86
C VAL A 198 2.10 -13.87 13.45
N VAL A 199 2.09 -12.75 12.73
CA VAL A 199 2.63 -12.69 11.36
C VAL A 199 4.15 -12.82 11.37
N LEU A 200 4.86 -11.96 12.09
CA LEU A 200 6.32 -11.93 12.07
C LEU A 200 6.91 -13.21 12.71
N GLY A 201 6.36 -13.62 13.83
CA GLY A 201 6.78 -14.85 14.52
C GLY A 201 6.44 -16.10 13.72
N GLY A 202 5.22 -16.21 13.19
CA GLY A 202 4.77 -17.33 12.38
C GLY A 202 5.61 -17.52 11.12
N LEU A 203 5.89 -16.44 10.37
CA LEU A 203 6.76 -16.47 9.19
C LEU A 203 8.22 -16.83 9.56
N SER A 204 8.73 -16.30 10.67
CA SER A 204 10.08 -16.63 11.15
C SER A 204 10.19 -18.12 11.51
N ILE A 205 9.22 -18.64 12.27
CA ILE A 205 9.16 -20.06 12.63
C ILE A 205 9.05 -20.94 11.38
N ALA A 206 8.20 -20.57 10.42
CA ALA A 206 8.08 -21.26 9.14
C ALA A 206 9.42 -21.30 8.40
N GLY A 207 10.13 -20.15 8.31
CA GLY A 207 11.43 -20.04 7.67
C GLY A 207 12.50 -20.90 8.33
N PHE A 208 12.60 -20.90 9.68
CA PHE A 208 13.52 -21.75 10.41
C PHE A 208 13.20 -23.25 10.23
N SER A 209 11.91 -23.59 10.26
CA SER A 209 11.46 -24.97 10.08
C SER A 209 11.73 -25.47 8.66
N ALA A 210 11.47 -24.63 7.64
CA ALA A 210 11.73 -24.95 6.25
C ALA A 210 13.24 -25.12 5.95
N LYS A 211 14.08 -24.31 6.61
CA LYS A 211 15.56 -24.46 6.51
C LYS A 211 16.07 -25.78 7.10
N ARG A 212 15.42 -26.27 8.15
CA ARG A 212 15.79 -27.54 8.82
C ARG A 212 15.32 -28.76 8.04
N ASP A 213 14.10 -28.72 7.51
CA ASP A 213 13.49 -29.76 6.68
C ASP A 213 12.59 -29.11 5.64
N SER A 214 13.06 -29.07 4.39
CA SER A 214 12.35 -28.37 3.28
C SER A 214 11.10 -29.11 2.79
N LYS A 215 10.98 -30.42 3.10
CA LYS A 215 9.88 -31.26 2.60
C LYS A 215 8.52 -30.75 3.09
N GLY A 216 7.59 -30.50 2.16
CA GLY A 216 6.23 -30.02 2.42
C GLY A 216 6.12 -28.51 2.68
N TRP A 217 7.20 -27.72 2.51
CA TRP A 217 7.18 -26.28 2.62
C TRP A 217 7.00 -25.54 1.27
N GLY A 218 7.17 -26.27 0.14
CA GLY A 218 6.99 -25.69 -1.20
C GLY A 218 7.82 -24.43 -1.40
N ALA A 219 7.19 -23.34 -1.84
CA ALA A 219 7.88 -22.07 -2.06
C ALA A 219 8.53 -21.50 -0.78
N MET A 220 7.98 -21.77 0.41
CA MET A 220 8.54 -21.25 1.68
C MET A 220 9.91 -21.84 2.06
N GLN A 221 10.41 -22.85 1.35
CA GLN A 221 11.79 -23.32 1.53
C GLN A 221 12.84 -22.28 1.10
N TYR A 222 12.46 -21.28 0.31
CA TYR A 222 13.34 -20.24 -0.21
C TYR A 222 13.38 -19.04 0.75
N PRO A 223 14.56 -18.73 1.36
CA PRO A 223 14.67 -17.64 2.34
C PRO A 223 14.26 -16.27 1.80
N GLN A 224 14.57 -15.98 0.52
CA GLN A 224 14.17 -14.74 -0.12
C GLN A 224 12.66 -14.57 -0.18
N LEU A 225 11.89 -15.65 -0.29
CA LEU A 225 10.42 -15.55 -0.28
C LEU A 225 9.90 -15.23 1.12
N ILE A 226 10.38 -15.90 2.17
CA ILE A 226 9.94 -15.62 3.56
C ILE A 226 10.24 -14.17 3.94
N LEU A 227 11.47 -13.70 3.67
CA LEU A 227 11.83 -12.30 3.93
C LEU A 227 11.00 -11.34 3.07
N GLY A 228 10.70 -11.72 1.83
CA GLY A 228 9.85 -10.97 0.93
C GLY A 228 8.38 -10.92 1.37
N MET A 229 7.86 -11.98 1.98
CA MET A 229 6.53 -11.98 2.59
C MET A 229 6.46 -10.95 3.72
N ILE A 230 7.47 -10.91 4.61
CA ILE A 230 7.56 -9.87 5.64
C ILE A 230 7.73 -8.48 4.99
N ALA A 231 8.53 -8.38 3.93
CA ALA A 231 8.73 -7.11 3.23
C ALA A 231 7.46 -6.58 2.56
N ILE A 232 6.64 -7.43 1.94
CA ILE A 232 5.32 -7.03 1.39
C ILE A 232 4.39 -6.61 2.52
N PHE A 233 4.33 -7.35 3.62
CA PHE A 233 3.54 -6.99 4.79
C PHE A 233 3.89 -5.59 5.31
N ILE A 234 5.18 -5.32 5.50
CA ILE A 234 5.68 -4.02 5.99
C ILE A 234 5.50 -2.92 4.94
N TYR A 235 5.73 -3.24 3.66
CA TYR A 235 5.56 -2.29 2.57
C TYR A 235 4.11 -1.81 2.45
N VAL A 236 3.14 -2.73 2.38
CA VAL A 236 1.72 -2.33 2.29
C VAL A 236 1.30 -1.62 3.58
N GLY A 237 1.84 -2.06 4.71
CA GLY A 237 1.63 -1.37 5.98
C GLY A 237 2.10 0.08 5.96
N VAL A 238 3.32 0.37 5.50
CA VAL A 238 3.84 1.75 5.46
C VAL A 238 3.14 2.59 4.39
N GLU A 239 2.84 2.00 3.23
CA GLU A 239 2.10 2.68 2.16
C GLU A 239 0.73 3.18 2.65
N VAL A 240 -0.02 2.32 3.35
CA VAL A 240 -1.35 2.67 3.85
C VAL A 240 -1.26 3.57 5.09
N THR A 241 -0.32 3.32 6.00
CA THR A 241 -0.27 4.05 7.27
C THR A 241 0.08 5.52 7.11
N ILE A 242 0.98 5.88 6.18
CA ILE A 242 1.29 7.28 5.88
C ILE A 242 0.05 7.97 5.32
N GLY A 243 -0.61 7.36 4.34
CA GLY A 243 -1.78 7.97 3.69
C GLY A 243 -3.00 8.10 4.59
N SER A 244 -3.28 7.09 5.44
CA SER A 244 -4.46 7.10 6.30
C SER A 244 -4.34 8.05 7.50
N ASN A 245 -3.12 8.26 8.02
CA ASN A 245 -2.89 9.17 9.16
C ASN A 245 -2.56 10.62 8.73
N LEU A 246 -2.42 10.87 7.42
CA LEU A 246 -2.07 12.20 6.90
C LEU A 246 -3.16 13.23 7.19
N GLY A 247 -4.43 12.84 7.13
CA GLY A 247 -5.55 13.75 7.43
C GLY A 247 -5.49 14.30 8.84
N ASP A 248 -5.30 13.45 9.82
CA ASP A 248 -5.23 13.83 11.23
C ASP A 248 -3.99 14.68 11.53
N LEU A 249 -2.87 14.40 10.84
CA LEU A 249 -1.66 15.21 10.93
C LEU A 249 -1.91 16.65 10.45
N LEU A 250 -2.55 16.81 9.28
CA LEU A 250 -2.81 18.12 8.68
C LEU A 250 -3.80 18.98 9.47
N GLN A 251 -4.60 18.38 10.35
CA GLN A 251 -5.51 19.10 11.25
C GLN A 251 -4.78 19.73 12.45
N GLN A 252 -3.54 19.30 12.73
CA GLN A 252 -2.78 19.86 13.86
C GLN A 252 -2.33 21.30 13.58
N PRO A 253 -2.22 22.15 14.62
CA PRO A 253 -1.81 23.55 14.48
C PRO A 253 -0.43 23.71 13.81
N GLU A 254 0.51 22.83 14.11
CA GLU A 254 1.88 22.84 13.59
C GLU A 254 1.93 22.56 12.08
N PHE A 255 0.86 22.01 11.51
CA PHE A 255 0.73 21.67 10.09
C PHE A 255 -0.29 22.54 9.35
N GLY A 256 -0.86 23.56 10.01
CA GLY A 256 -1.72 24.56 9.37
C GLY A 256 -3.21 24.45 9.68
N SER A 257 -3.63 23.56 10.62
CA SER A 257 -5.04 23.39 11.05
C SER A 257 -6.01 23.24 9.87
N HIS A 258 -5.65 22.44 8.87
CA HIS A 258 -6.43 22.27 7.65
C HIS A 258 -7.81 21.67 7.94
N SER A 259 -8.84 22.27 7.35
CA SER A 259 -10.20 21.69 7.35
C SER A 259 -10.27 20.44 6.48
N SER A 260 -11.28 19.58 6.68
CA SER A 260 -11.46 18.34 5.92
C SER A 260 -11.48 18.56 4.40
N SER A 261 -12.03 19.68 3.92
CA SER A 261 -12.03 20.04 2.51
C SER A 261 -10.64 20.42 1.95
N GLN A 262 -9.76 20.96 2.80
CA GLN A 262 -8.41 21.36 2.42
C GLN A 262 -7.40 20.21 2.47
N ILE A 263 -7.75 19.08 3.08
CA ILE A 263 -6.87 17.88 3.20
C ILE A 263 -6.84 17.07 1.91
N ALA A 264 -7.93 17.05 1.15
CA ALA A 264 -8.07 16.21 -0.05
C ALA A 264 -6.93 16.37 -1.08
N PRO A 265 -6.41 17.58 -1.40
CA PRO A 265 -5.25 17.74 -2.29
C PRO A 265 -3.99 17.02 -1.84
N TYR A 266 -3.70 17.03 -0.54
CA TYR A 266 -2.52 16.38 0.03
C TYR A 266 -2.64 14.85 -0.02
N ILE A 267 -3.81 14.30 0.31
CA ILE A 267 -4.09 12.86 0.19
C ILE A 267 -3.97 12.42 -1.28
N SER A 268 -4.54 13.22 -2.20
CA SER A 268 -4.43 12.96 -3.63
C SER A 268 -2.97 13.01 -4.12
N MET A 269 -2.17 13.96 -3.63
CA MET A 269 -0.74 14.04 -3.95
C MET A 269 0.03 12.83 -3.40
N TYR A 270 -0.29 12.37 -2.18
CA TYR A 270 0.35 11.19 -1.60
C TYR A 270 0.13 9.94 -2.48
N TRP A 271 -1.13 9.63 -2.80
CA TRP A 271 -1.46 8.49 -3.67
C TRP A 271 -0.99 8.69 -5.11
N GLY A 272 -1.04 9.93 -5.61
CA GLY A 272 -0.48 10.30 -6.91
C GLY A 272 1.04 10.12 -6.99
N SER A 273 1.75 10.30 -5.88
CA SER A 273 3.20 10.07 -5.81
C SER A 273 3.60 8.63 -6.14
N LEU A 274 2.72 7.66 -5.85
CA LEU A 274 2.92 6.28 -6.30
C LEU A 274 2.89 6.15 -7.82
N MET A 275 2.02 6.90 -8.51
CA MET A 275 1.95 6.94 -9.97
C MET A 275 3.24 7.51 -10.57
N ILE A 276 3.77 8.59 -9.99
CA ILE A 276 4.98 9.26 -10.48
C ILE A 276 6.15 8.27 -10.59
N GLY A 277 6.45 7.56 -9.52
CA GLY A 277 7.57 6.61 -9.53
C GLY A 277 7.27 5.34 -10.32
N ARG A 278 6.03 4.83 -10.32
CA ARG A 278 5.64 3.66 -11.13
C ARG A 278 5.76 3.93 -12.63
N TRP A 279 5.39 5.12 -13.10
CA TRP A 279 5.58 5.50 -14.50
C TRP A 279 7.06 5.61 -14.86
N ALA A 280 7.89 6.22 -14.00
CA ALA A 280 9.33 6.26 -14.20
C ALA A 280 9.95 4.84 -14.22
N GLY A 281 9.57 3.98 -13.28
CA GLY A 281 10.03 2.59 -13.19
C GLY A 281 9.56 1.70 -14.35
N ALA A 282 8.51 2.09 -15.07
CA ALA A 282 8.01 1.36 -16.23
C ALA A 282 8.83 1.58 -17.52
N ILE A 283 9.64 2.64 -17.60
CA ILE A 283 10.34 3.05 -18.84
C ILE A 283 11.19 1.91 -19.41
N THR A 284 11.87 1.14 -18.55
CA THR A 284 12.71 0.02 -18.97
C THR A 284 11.94 -1.17 -19.54
N ALA A 285 10.63 -1.27 -19.30
CA ALA A 285 9.80 -2.31 -19.92
C ALA A 285 9.71 -2.16 -21.45
N PHE A 286 9.96 -0.98 -21.98
CA PHE A 286 9.88 -0.66 -23.41
C PHE A 286 11.20 -0.80 -24.15
N ASN A 287 12.25 -1.37 -23.54
CA ASN A 287 13.59 -1.52 -24.11
C ASN A 287 14.20 -0.20 -24.64
N ILE A 288 13.85 0.93 -24.02
CA ILE A 288 14.38 2.24 -24.39
C ILE A 288 15.75 2.41 -23.73
N MET A 289 16.76 2.82 -24.50
CA MET A 289 18.15 2.91 -24.08
C MET A 289 18.77 4.29 -24.38
N GLY A 290 19.93 4.54 -23.80
CA GLY A 290 20.77 5.70 -24.11
C GLY A 290 20.12 7.03 -23.71
N PHE A 291 20.32 8.06 -24.56
CA PHE A 291 19.83 9.42 -24.29
C PHE A 291 18.30 9.48 -24.14
N LYS A 292 17.55 8.74 -24.96
CA LYS A 292 16.07 8.71 -24.88
C LYS A 292 15.58 8.23 -23.52
N LYS A 293 16.22 7.21 -22.92
CA LYS A 293 15.88 6.72 -21.59
C LYS A 293 16.14 7.81 -20.53
N ARG A 294 17.31 8.46 -20.59
CA ARG A 294 17.65 9.54 -19.63
C ARG A 294 16.65 10.69 -19.71
N LEU A 295 16.26 11.08 -20.91
CA LEU A 295 15.27 12.13 -21.13
C LEU A 295 13.89 11.74 -20.56
N LEU A 296 13.44 10.50 -20.81
CA LEU A 296 12.15 10.01 -20.29
C LEU A 296 12.16 9.89 -18.77
N LEU A 297 13.27 9.51 -18.14
CA LEU A 297 13.38 9.49 -16.67
C LEU A 297 13.21 10.87 -16.03
N ILE A 298 13.40 11.95 -16.77
CA ILE A 298 13.11 13.32 -16.32
C ILE A 298 11.69 13.72 -16.68
N ILE A 299 11.27 13.51 -17.94
CA ILE A 299 9.98 14.00 -18.45
C ILE A 299 8.81 13.24 -17.82
N VAL A 300 8.88 11.91 -17.74
CA VAL A 300 7.74 11.08 -17.31
C VAL A 300 7.28 11.39 -15.87
N PRO A 301 8.16 11.51 -14.86
CA PRO A 301 7.75 11.94 -13.53
C PRO A 301 7.11 13.33 -13.49
N LEU A 302 7.63 14.28 -14.27
CA LEU A 302 7.09 15.63 -14.36
C LEU A 302 5.71 15.65 -15.03
N VAL A 303 5.53 14.86 -16.09
CA VAL A 303 4.21 14.69 -16.74
C VAL A 303 3.22 14.06 -15.75
N ALA A 304 3.62 13.01 -15.03
CA ALA A 304 2.76 12.40 -14.03
C ALA A 304 2.35 13.40 -12.93
N PHE A 305 3.29 14.21 -12.45
CA PHE A 305 3.01 15.28 -11.51
C PHE A 305 2.01 16.30 -12.08
N THR A 306 2.23 16.75 -13.32
CA THR A 306 1.31 17.68 -14.00
C THR A 306 -0.10 17.07 -14.13
N VAL A 307 -0.20 15.78 -14.40
CA VAL A 307 -1.49 15.06 -14.44
C VAL A 307 -2.19 15.12 -13.08
N ILE A 308 -1.46 14.87 -11.97
CA ILE A 308 -2.05 14.94 -10.62
C ILE A 308 -2.55 16.35 -10.32
N ILE A 309 -1.73 17.36 -10.59
CA ILE A 309 -2.12 18.76 -10.42
C ILE A 309 -3.36 19.07 -11.27
N GLY A 310 -3.35 18.73 -12.56
CA GLY A 310 -4.44 19.01 -13.49
C GLY A 310 -5.75 18.33 -13.08
N VAL A 311 -5.70 17.05 -12.71
CA VAL A 311 -6.89 16.29 -12.26
C VAL A 311 -7.52 16.93 -11.03
N ASN A 312 -6.72 17.32 -10.04
CA ASN A 312 -7.25 17.93 -8.81
C ASN A 312 -7.72 19.37 -9.05
N THR A 313 -7.06 20.12 -9.92
CA THR A 313 -7.54 21.48 -10.32
C THR A 313 -8.89 21.38 -11.04
N LEU A 314 -9.09 20.37 -11.90
CA LEU A 314 -10.39 20.11 -12.53
C LEU A 314 -11.48 19.71 -11.51
N ALA A 315 -11.08 19.15 -10.37
CA ALA A 315 -11.96 18.90 -9.22
C ALA A 315 -12.16 20.13 -8.32
N ASN A 316 -11.74 21.32 -8.75
CA ASN A 316 -11.78 22.58 -7.98
C ASN A 316 -10.99 22.52 -6.66
N GLN A 317 -9.95 21.70 -6.58
CA GLN A 317 -9.05 21.63 -5.43
C GLN A 317 -7.93 22.68 -5.57
N ASP A 318 -7.59 23.35 -4.47
CA ASP A 318 -6.43 24.25 -4.45
C ASP A 318 -5.13 23.48 -4.35
N MET A 319 -4.40 23.41 -5.45
CA MET A 319 -3.11 22.74 -5.55
C MET A 319 -1.91 23.67 -5.34
N THR A 320 -2.13 24.95 -5.10
CA THR A 320 -1.06 25.96 -4.95
C THR A 320 -0.02 25.58 -3.91
N PRO A 321 -0.37 25.08 -2.70
CA PRO A 321 0.62 24.70 -1.69
C PRO A 321 1.50 23.52 -2.13
N LEU A 322 1.10 22.74 -3.14
CA LEU A 322 1.79 21.53 -3.57
C LEU A 322 2.68 21.71 -4.81
N TYR A 323 2.75 22.93 -5.40
CA TYR A 323 3.62 23.15 -6.57
C TYR A 323 5.10 22.94 -6.26
N TYR A 324 5.57 23.35 -5.08
CA TYR A 324 6.96 23.16 -4.66
C TYR A 324 7.32 21.71 -4.34
N TYR A 325 6.33 20.81 -4.25
CA TYR A 325 6.58 19.38 -4.10
C TYR A 325 7.38 18.78 -5.27
N VAL A 326 7.44 19.48 -6.40
CA VAL A 326 8.32 19.15 -7.52
C VAL A 326 9.78 18.96 -7.11
N ILE A 327 10.24 19.59 -6.05
CA ILE A 327 11.60 19.42 -5.49
C ILE A 327 11.81 17.96 -5.04
N CYS A 328 10.82 17.35 -4.38
CA CYS A 328 10.88 15.94 -3.97
C CYS A 328 10.92 15.01 -5.20
N ILE A 329 10.25 15.39 -6.29
CA ILE A 329 10.27 14.64 -7.56
C ILE A 329 11.67 14.72 -8.20
N PHE A 330 12.33 15.85 -8.18
CA PHE A 330 13.72 15.94 -8.65
C PHE A 330 14.67 15.06 -7.83
N ILE A 331 14.49 14.97 -6.52
CA ILE A 331 15.26 14.04 -5.68
C ILE A 331 15.01 12.60 -6.13
N GLN A 332 13.75 12.22 -6.38
CA GLN A 332 13.41 10.90 -6.87
C GLN A 332 14.04 10.61 -8.25
N ILE A 333 14.04 11.57 -9.16
CA ILE A 333 14.70 11.47 -10.48
C ILE A 333 16.20 11.18 -10.31
N ILE A 334 16.87 11.92 -9.45
CA ILE A 334 18.31 11.70 -9.14
C ILE A 334 18.52 10.26 -8.64
N MET A 335 17.64 9.76 -7.76
CA MET A 335 17.74 8.38 -7.27
C MET A 335 17.58 7.35 -8.37
N PHE A 336 16.69 7.55 -9.35
CA PHE A 336 16.60 6.66 -10.51
C PHE A 336 17.88 6.64 -11.34
N PHE A 337 18.54 7.78 -11.51
CA PHE A 337 19.85 7.84 -12.18
C PHE A 337 20.95 7.10 -11.42
N ILE A 338 20.94 7.17 -10.09
CA ILE A 338 21.90 6.46 -9.23
C ILE A 338 21.62 4.94 -9.24
N ALA A 339 20.36 4.56 -9.21
CA ALA A 339 19.92 3.16 -9.11
C ALA A 339 20.29 2.32 -10.34
N LYS A 340 20.30 2.91 -11.54
CA LYS A 340 20.72 2.27 -12.82
C LYS A 340 20.05 0.92 -13.07
N ASP A 341 18.73 0.81 -12.83
CA ASP A 341 17.92 -0.42 -13.02
C ASP A 341 18.40 -1.67 -12.25
N ARG A 342 19.09 -1.51 -11.16
CA ARG A 342 19.51 -2.60 -10.27
C ARG A 342 18.43 -2.83 -9.20
N PRO A 343 17.62 -3.89 -9.28
CA PRO A 343 16.40 -3.98 -8.45
C PRO A 343 16.66 -3.98 -6.95
N ALA A 344 17.67 -4.70 -6.46
CA ALA A 344 18.00 -4.71 -5.04
C ALA A 344 18.60 -3.36 -4.58
N PHE A 345 19.46 -2.76 -5.41
CA PHE A 345 20.05 -1.46 -5.11
C PHE A 345 19.01 -0.33 -5.18
N THR A 346 18.10 -0.38 -6.16
CA THR A 346 16.96 0.55 -6.24
C THR A 346 16.12 0.49 -4.97
N LEU A 347 15.73 -0.72 -4.54
CA LEU A 347 14.96 -0.90 -3.31
C LEU A 347 15.69 -0.36 -2.07
N LEU A 348 17.01 -0.56 -1.98
CA LEU A 348 17.84 -0.05 -0.89
C LEU A 348 17.84 1.49 -0.84
N ILE A 349 18.11 2.13 -2.00
CA ILE A 349 18.15 3.61 -2.08
C ILE A 349 16.79 4.21 -1.73
N PHE A 350 15.71 3.66 -2.26
CA PHE A 350 14.36 4.16 -1.99
C PHE A 350 13.93 3.86 -0.54
N GLY A 351 14.39 2.75 0.06
CA GLY A 351 14.21 2.47 1.49
C GLY A 351 14.92 3.49 2.38
N ILE A 352 16.16 3.83 2.05
CA ILE A 352 16.93 4.87 2.76
C ILE A 352 16.27 6.25 2.56
N PHE A 353 15.80 6.56 1.35
CA PHE A 353 15.10 7.80 1.07
C PHE A 353 13.81 7.93 1.88
N GLY A 354 12.97 6.87 1.92
CA GLY A 354 11.77 6.86 2.72
C GLY A 354 12.07 7.04 4.21
N PHE A 355 13.10 6.37 4.73
CA PHE A 355 13.55 6.55 6.11
C PHE A 355 14.01 7.99 6.39
N ALA A 356 14.86 8.56 5.52
CA ALA A 356 15.32 9.94 5.66
C ALA A 356 14.16 10.94 5.57
N ALA A 357 13.21 10.72 4.66
CA ALA A 357 12.03 11.55 4.54
C ALA A 357 11.19 11.51 5.83
N MET A 358 10.97 10.31 6.42
CA MET A 358 10.25 10.19 7.70
C MET A 358 11.00 10.92 8.83
N LEU A 359 12.33 10.81 8.89
CA LEU A 359 13.13 11.56 9.89
C LEU A 359 13.01 13.07 9.70
N ILE A 360 13.13 13.58 8.47
CA ILE A 360 12.95 15.01 8.20
C ILE A 360 11.55 15.43 8.67
N GLY A 361 10.50 14.68 8.32
CA GLY A 361 9.15 14.98 8.77
C GLY A 361 8.99 14.98 10.28
N LEU A 362 9.63 14.05 11.00
CA LEU A 362 9.57 13.93 12.46
C LEU A 362 10.28 15.07 13.21
N PHE A 363 11.32 15.67 12.61
CA PHE A 363 12.12 16.72 13.23
C PHE A 363 11.84 18.13 12.68
N THR A 364 10.86 18.28 11.80
CA THR A 364 10.43 19.56 11.23
C THR A 364 8.91 19.70 11.32
N GLU A 365 8.41 20.90 11.07
CA GLU A 365 7.01 21.26 11.11
C GLU A 365 6.58 21.95 9.79
N GLY A 366 5.30 22.25 9.65
CA GLY A 366 4.73 22.96 8.51
C GLY A 366 4.97 22.26 7.17
N MET A 367 5.13 23.04 6.11
CA MET A 367 5.21 22.52 4.74
C MET A 367 6.42 21.61 4.48
N VAL A 368 7.54 21.81 5.21
CA VAL A 368 8.74 20.96 5.06
C VAL A 368 8.44 19.55 5.52
N ALA A 369 7.81 19.40 6.69
CA ALA A 369 7.40 18.11 7.22
C ALA A 369 6.33 17.47 6.35
N ILE A 370 5.35 18.23 5.87
CA ILE A 370 4.29 17.75 4.97
C ILE A 370 4.91 17.16 3.70
N TYR A 371 5.82 17.89 3.04
CA TYR A 371 6.50 17.38 1.83
C TYR A 371 7.34 16.13 2.12
N ALA A 372 8.00 16.08 3.28
CA ALA A 372 8.77 14.93 3.69
C ALA A 372 7.88 13.68 3.90
N PHE A 373 6.74 13.81 4.57
CA PHE A 373 5.78 12.70 4.72
C PHE A 373 5.16 12.30 3.39
N LEU A 374 4.79 13.25 2.52
CA LEU A 374 4.31 12.98 1.17
C LEU A 374 5.36 12.24 0.33
N ALA A 375 6.65 12.56 0.49
CA ALA A 375 7.75 11.88 -0.20
C ALA A 375 7.88 10.40 0.19
N GLY A 376 7.28 9.97 1.31
CA GLY A 376 7.06 8.56 1.61
C GLY A 376 6.32 7.83 0.51
N GLY A 377 5.33 8.47 -0.15
CA GLY A 377 4.64 7.93 -1.32
C GLY A 377 5.57 7.77 -2.53
N LEU A 378 6.48 8.74 -2.78
CA LEU A 378 7.51 8.61 -3.81
C LEU A 378 8.45 7.43 -3.50
N ALA A 379 8.82 7.25 -2.23
CA ALA A 379 9.65 6.12 -1.80
C ALA A 379 8.94 4.78 -2.02
N CYS A 380 7.67 4.68 -1.65
CA CYS A 380 6.85 3.47 -1.82
C CYS A 380 6.61 3.10 -3.29
N SER A 381 6.66 4.05 -4.20
CA SER A 381 6.20 3.93 -5.59
C SER A 381 6.77 2.75 -6.38
N ILE A 382 8.02 2.37 -6.13
CA ILE A 382 8.72 1.28 -6.84
C ILE A 382 8.95 0.02 -5.98
N MET A 383 8.56 0.06 -4.71
CA MET A 383 8.92 -1.00 -3.76
C MET A 383 8.16 -2.30 -4.02
N TRP A 384 6.84 -2.23 -4.28
CA TRP A 384 6.05 -3.43 -4.58
C TRP A 384 6.66 -4.29 -5.68
N PRO A 385 6.89 -3.76 -6.91
CA PRO A 385 7.47 -4.55 -7.99
C PRO A 385 8.87 -5.08 -7.68
N SER A 386 9.68 -4.28 -6.98
CA SER A 386 11.04 -4.66 -6.61
C SER A 386 11.04 -5.80 -5.59
N ILE A 387 10.27 -5.70 -4.50
CA ILE A 387 10.14 -6.75 -3.49
C ILE A 387 9.59 -8.03 -4.13
N PHE A 388 8.52 -7.89 -4.92
CA PHE A 388 7.84 -9.01 -5.55
C PHE A 388 8.77 -9.76 -6.52
N SER A 389 9.48 -9.04 -7.38
CA SER A 389 10.45 -9.62 -8.32
C SER A 389 11.61 -10.32 -7.59
N LEU A 390 12.23 -9.65 -6.61
CA LEU A 390 13.34 -10.22 -5.84
C LEU A 390 12.94 -11.47 -5.05
N SER A 391 11.72 -11.49 -4.51
CA SER A 391 11.20 -12.59 -3.71
C SER A 391 10.89 -13.83 -4.56
N LEU A 392 10.47 -13.65 -5.82
CA LEU A 392 10.14 -14.75 -6.73
C LEU A 392 11.36 -15.27 -7.52
N MET A 393 12.48 -14.54 -7.51
CA MET A 393 13.66 -14.88 -8.27
C MET A 393 14.24 -16.23 -7.79
N GLY A 394 14.48 -17.15 -8.72
CA GLY A 394 15.02 -18.48 -8.43
C GLY A 394 14.01 -19.51 -7.91
N LEU A 395 12.72 -19.21 -7.81
CA LEU A 395 11.70 -20.15 -7.35
C LEU A 395 11.31 -21.22 -8.39
N GLY A 396 11.57 -20.99 -9.67
CA GLY A 396 11.25 -21.92 -10.75
C GLY A 396 9.77 -22.33 -10.73
N LYS A 397 9.49 -23.62 -10.63
CA LYS A 397 8.12 -24.18 -10.59
C LYS A 397 7.26 -23.68 -9.42
N TYR A 398 7.85 -23.13 -8.37
CA TYR A 398 7.13 -22.59 -7.21
C TYR A 398 6.74 -21.11 -7.35
N THR A 399 7.02 -20.46 -8.49
CA THR A 399 6.76 -19.03 -8.70
C THR A 399 5.29 -18.66 -8.47
N ALA A 400 4.34 -19.42 -8.99
CA ALA A 400 2.91 -19.18 -8.79
C ALA A 400 2.51 -19.29 -7.30
N GLN A 401 3.04 -20.29 -6.60
CA GLN A 401 2.80 -20.47 -5.17
C GLN A 401 3.43 -19.34 -4.34
N GLY A 402 4.66 -18.95 -4.68
CA GLY A 402 5.34 -17.80 -4.05
C GLY A 402 4.56 -16.50 -4.22
N SER A 403 4.00 -16.27 -5.42
CA SER A 403 3.12 -15.13 -5.69
C SER A 403 1.90 -15.13 -4.78
N ALA A 404 1.21 -16.26 -4.63
CA ALA A 404 0.05 -16.35 -3.74
C ALA A 404 0.42 -16.01 -2.29
N PHE A 405 1.56 -16.50 -1.81
CA PHE A 405 2.04 -16.21 -0.45
C PHE A 405 2.41 -14.74 -0.25
N LEU A 406 3.01 -14.08 -1.26
CA LEU A 406 3.29 -12.65 -1.21
C LEU A 406 2.00 -11.83 -1.18
N VAL A 407 1.02 -12.16 -2.02
CA VAL A 407 -0.27 -11.44 -2.07
C VAL A 407 -1.03 -11.54 -0.75
N MET A 408 -0.97 -12.67 -0.05
CA MET A 408 -1.55 -12.80 1.29
C MET A 408 -1.01 -11.76 2.28
N MET A 409 0.22 -11.29 2.09
CA MET A 409 0.88 -10.33 2.98
C MET A 409 0.43 -8.89 2.79
N ILE A 410 -0.47 -8.60 1.85
CA ILE A 410 -1.20 -7.32 1.74
C ILE A 410 -1.92 -6.98 3.07
N LEU A 411 -2.19 -7.99 3.88
CA LEU A 411 -2.72 -7.87 5.24
C LEU A 411 -2.00 -6.82 6.11
N GLY A 412 -0.73 -6.48 5.82
CA GLY A 412 0.01 -5.43 6.51
C GLY A 412 -0.69 -4.07 6.51
N GLY A 413 -1.42 -3.75 5.43
CA GLY A 413 -2.26 -2.55 5.34
C GLY A 413 -3.46 -2.53 6.29
N GLY A 414 -3.84 -3.67 6.86
CA GLY A 414 -4.89 -3.77 7.89
C GLY A 414 -4.36 -3.81 9.33
N ILE A 415 -3.05 -4.02 9.52
CA ILE A 415 -2.45 -4.18 10.87
C ILE A 415 -1.60 -2.98 11.27
N ILE A 416 -0.73 -2.49 10.37
CA ILE A 416 0.23 -1.40 10.71
C ILE A 416 -0.47 -0.05 10.92
N PRO A 417 -1.45 0.39 10.10
CA PRO A 417 -2.13 1.66 10.33
C PRO A 417 -2.84 1.77 11.68
N PRO A 418 -3.62 0.77 12.14
CA PRO A 418 -4.17 0.78 13.49
C PRO A 418 -3.10 0.84 14.60
N ILE A 419 -1.93 0.22 14.40
CA ILE A 419 -0.80 0.32 15.35
C ILE A 419 -0.28 1.76 15.38
N GLN A 420 -0.08 2.41 14.23
CA GLN A 420 0.35 3.81 14.20
C GLN A 420 -0.69 4.72 14.81
N GLY A 421 -1.99 4.53 14.52
CA GLY A 421 -3.06 5.29 15.15
C GLY A 421 -3.02 5.16 16.68
N LYS A 422 -2.75 3.95 17.20
CA LYS A 422 -2.61 3.75 18.63
C LYS A 422 -1.34 4.40 19.21
N VAL A 423 -0.23 4.36 18.49
CA VAL A 423 0.97 5.12 18.87
C VAL A 423 0.68 6.62 18.86
N ALA A 424 -0.15 7.10 17.92
CA ALA A 424 -0.57 8.49 17.86
C ALA A 424 -1.37 8.93 19.11
N ASP A 425 -2.22 8.06 19.66
CA ASP A 425 -2.94 8.34 20.89
C ASP A 425 -2.02 8.51 22.12
N ILE A 426 -0.83 7.88 22.09
CA ILE A 426 0.14 7.88 23.20
C ILE A 426 1.14 9.05 23.08
N ILE A 427 1.70 9.28 21.89
CA ILE A 427 2.80 10.24 21.68
C ILE A 427 2.45 11.37 20.70
N GLY A 428 1.20 11.46 20.26
CA GLY A 428 0.73 12.42 19.27
C GLY A 428 0.91 11.92 17.83
N ILE A 429 0.06 12.42 16.93
CA ILE A 429 0.02 11.97 15.52
C ILE A 429 1.33 12.25 14.79
N HIS A 430 1.97 13.39 15.03
CA HIS A 430 3.24 13.76 14.43
C HIS A 430 4.34 12.74 14.74
N HIS A 431 4.57 12.45 16.03
CA HIS A 431 5.61 11.52 16.45
C HIS A 431 5.28 10.05 16.12
N SER A 432 4.00 9.71 15.88
CA SER A 432 3.60 8.35 15.51
C SER A 432 4.19 7.89 14.18
N TYR A 433 4.64 8.80 13.32
CA TYR A 433 5.33 8.48 12.06
C TYR A 433 6.67 7.76 12.25
N ILE A 434 7.15 7.60 13.51
CA ILE A 434 8.25 6.69 13.85
C ILE A 434 7.94 5.25 13.42
N VAL A 435 6.68 4.85 13.40
CA VAL A 435 6.24 3.53 12.90
C VAL A 435 6.55 3.39 11.40
N ALA A 436 6.25 4.43 10.60
CA ALA A 436 6.58 4.44 9.18
C ALA A 436 8.10 4.44 8.96
N ALA A 437 8.86 5.20 9.76
CA ALA A 437 10.33 5.20 9.71
C ALA A 437 10.90 3.80 9.99
N ALA A 438 10.41 3.10 11.01
CA ALA A 438 10.82 1.72 11.33
C ALA A 438 10.51 0.73 10.18
N CYS A 439 9.38 0.91 9.50
CA CYS A 439 9.04 0.11 8.32
C CYS A 439 10.06 0.30 7.18
N PHE A 440 10.45 1.53 6.87
CA PHE A 440 11.46 1.80 5.83
C PHE A 440 12.84 1.24 6.18
N VAL A 441 13.23 1.21 7.47
CA VAL A 441 14.45 0.54 7.92
C VAL A 441 14.43 -0.93 7.56
N TYR A 442 13.32 -1.63 7.83
CA TYR A 442 13.21 -3.04 7.44
C TYR A 442 13.26 -3.23 5.92
N LEU A 443 12.62 -2.37 5.14
CA LEU A 443 12.64 -2.47 3.67
C LEU A 443 14.05 -2.28 3.10
N ALA A 444 14.82 -1.34 3.63
CA ALA A 444 16.24 -1.18 3.29
C ALA A 444 17.08 -2.41 3.70
N PHE A 445 16.84 -2.95 4.90
CA PHE A 445 17.47 -4.18 5.37
C PHE A 445 17.14 -5.39 4.49
N PHE A 446 15.89 -5.57 4.09
CA PHE A 446 15.48 -6.63 3.15
C PHE A 446 16.25 -6.50 1.84
N ALA A 447 16.34 -5.29 1.26
CA ALA A 447 17.06 -5.06 0.01
C ALA A 447 18.54 -5.45 0.10
N PHE A 448 19.16 -5.16 1.23
CA PHE A 448 20.56 -5.52 1.49
C PHE A 448 20.77 -7.04 1.63
N ILE A 449 19.90 -7.69 2.40
CA ILE A 449 20.04 -9.11 2.72
C ILE A 449 19.61 -10.04 1.58
N VAL A 450 18.54 -9.71 0.85
CA VAL A 450 18.02 -10.55 -0.23
C VAL A 450 19.06 -10.79 -1.31
N LYS A 451 19.87 -9.78 -1.61
CA LYS A 451 21.00 -9.88 -2.55
C LYS A 451 22.01 -10.95 -2.14
N SER A 452 22.32 -11.05 -0.83
CA SER A 452 23.23 -12.06 -0.30
C SER A 452 22.66 -13.48 -0.45
N PHE A 453 21.34 -13.66 -0.20
CA PHE A 453 20.70 -14.96 -0.36
C PHE A 453 20.63 -15.42 -1.82
N LEU A 454 20.29 -14.52 -2.74
CA LEU A 454 20.24 -14.81 -4.17
C LEU A 454 21.63 -15.15 -4.73
N ARG A 455 22.65 -14.39 -4.32
CA ARG A 455 24.04 -14.67 -4.72
C ARG A 455 24.54 -16.05 -4.26
N LYS A 456 24.17 -16.49 -3.04
CA LYS A 456 24.48 -17.85 -2.55
C LYS A 456 23.81 -18.95 -3.38
N GLN A 457 22.73 -18.64 -4.09
CA GLN A 457 22.04 -19.55 -5.01
C GLN A 457 22.58 -19.44 -6.45
N GLY A 458 23.67 -18.69 -6.67
CA GLY A 458 24.25 -18.48 -8.00
C GLY A 458 23.46 -17.47 -8.86
N ILE A 459 22.55 -16.69 -8.25
CA ILE A 459 21.72 -15.70 -8.95
C ILE A 459 22.32 -14.32 -8.73
N GLU A 460 22.81 -13.70 -9.79
CA GLU A 460 23.33 -12.33 -9.76
C GLU A 460 22.24 -11.32 -10.11
N VAL A 461 21.91 -10.46 -9.15
CA VAL A 461 20.73 -9.59 -9.20
C VAL A 461 21.02 -8.21 -9.79
N ASP A 462 22.23 -7.66 -9.52
CA ASP A 462 22.60 -6.29 -9.83
C ASP A 462 23.73 -6.16 -10.85
N GLN A 463 23.96 -7.17 -11.69
CA GLN A 463 24.93 -7.03 -12.80
C GLN A 463 24.43 -6.01 -13.80
N LEU A 464 25.25 -4.98 -14.05
CA LEU A 464 25.11 -4.12 -15.23
C LEU A 464 25.47 -4.97 -16.44
N ASP A 465 24.61 -5.04 -17.43
CA ASP A 465 25.04 -5.44 -18.76
C ASP A 465 26.03 -4.38 -19.25
N THR A 466 27.32 -4.69 -19.17
CA THR A 466 28.41 -3.84 -19.67
C THR A 466 28.30 -3.56 -21.18
N GLU A 467 27.45 -4.28 -21.89
CA GLU A 467 27.17 -4.08 -23.32
C GLU A 467 26.08 -3.05 -23.62
N LYS A 468 25.44 -2.43 -22.59
CA LYS A 468 24.29 -1.52 -22.74
C LYS A 468 24.50 -0.12 -22.14
N VAL A 469 25.74 0.31 -21.92
CA VAL A 469 26.06 1.68 -21.46
C VAL A 469 26.23 2.63 -22.65
#